data_06a4850986989bb69a9680637fafdf34
#
_entry.id   06a4850986989bb69a9680637fafdf34
#
_cell.length_a   1.000
_cell.length_b   1.000
_cell.length_c   1.000
_cell.angle_alpha   90.00
_cell.angle_beta   90.00
_cell.angle_gamma   90.00
#
_symmetry.space_group_name_H-M   'P 1'
#
loop_
_entity.id
_entity.type
_entity.pdbx_description
1 polymer ?
#
loop_
_entity_poly.entity_id
_entity_poly.type
_entity_poly.pdbx_seq_one_letter_code
_entity_poly.pdbx_strand_id
1 'polypeptide(L)'
;MRKLFGKIHLWLSIPVGIILSIICFSGAALVFEKEITQACNPHLYKVSVPEGNAAVLPPSQLIARIKEQTADSLKLTSLQYSGKADEAATVTFKNAGRKSLSVNPYTGEVNGWIEGNAFFQTMRKLHRWLLNPPPQKGASSVGKI
;
A
#
# COMPACT_ATOMS: atom_id res chain seq x y z
N MET A 1 -22.44 29.87 -35.65
CA MET A 1 -21.62 28.65 -35.39
C MET A 1 -20.60 28.85 -34.27
N ARG A 2 -19.73 29.88 -34.29
CA ARG A 2 -18.71 30.09 -33.20
C ARG A 2 -19.29 30.15 -31.79
N LYS A 3 -20.42 30.83 -31.56
CA LYS A 3 -21.08 30.92 -30.24
C LYS A 3 -21.64 29.56 -29.74
N LEU A 4 -22.09 28.70 -30.66
CA LEU A 4 -22.59 27.36 -30.33
C LEU A 4 -21.46 26.44 -29.90
N PHE A 5 -20.36 26.43 -30.64
CA PHE A 5 -19.16 25.65 -30.27
C PHE A 5 -18.57 26.10 -28.94
N GLY A 6 -18.55 27.42 -28.65
CA GLY A 6 -18.10 27.91 -27.35
C GLY A 6 -18.97 27.44 -26.17
N LYS A 7 -20.30 27.42 -26.34
CA LYS A 7 -21.21 26.91 -25.33
C LYS A 7 -21.03 25.39 -25.12
N ILE A 8 -20.96 24.62 -26.18
CA ILE A 8 -20.74 23.16 -26.10
C ILE A 8 -19.42 22.87 -25.41
N HIS A 9 -18.34 23.56 -25.77
CA HIS A 9 -17.03 23.40 -25.14
C HIS A 9 -17.09 23.73 -23.66
N LEU A 10 -17.72 24.86 -23.27
CA LEU A 10 -17.85 25.25 -21.88
C LEU A 10 -18.61 24.20 -21.06
N TRP A 11 -19.76 23.75 -21.52
CA TRP A 11 -20.59 22.77 -20.86
C TRP A 11 -19.91 21.38 -20.71
N LEU A 12 -19.09 21.00 -21.69
CA LEU A 12 -18.35 19.76 -21.67
C LEU A 12 -17.10 19.87 -20.79
N SER A 13 -16.42 21.03 -20.78
CA SER A 13 -15.19 21.23 -20.02
C SER A 13 -15.40 21.24 -18.51
N ILE A 14 -16.55 21.73 -18.04
CA ILE A 14 -16.84 21.78 -16.60
C ILE A 14 -16.84 20.37 -15.96
N PRO A 15 -17.67 19.42 -16.41
CA PRO A 15 -17.69 18.09 -15.81
C PRO A 15 -16.35 17.35 -16.01
N VAL A 16 -15.72 17.49 -17.18
CA VAL A 16 -14.41 16.89 -17.41
C VAL A 16 -13.34 17.47 -16.48
N GLY A 17 -13.35 18.80 -16.28
CA GLY A 17 -12.43 19.47 -15.36
C GLY A 17 -12.60 19.01 -13.93
N ILE A 18 -13.83 18.82 -13.46
CA ILE A 18 -14.10 18.29 -12.11
C ILE A 18 -13.55 16.87 -11.96
N ILE A 19 -13.80 16.00 -12.93
CA ILE A 19 -13.32 14.62 -12.91
C ILE A 19 -11.78 14.59 -12.89
N LEU A 20 -11.13 15.37 -13.75
CA LEU A 20 -9.68 15.47 -13.79
C LEU A 20 -9.10 16.00 -12.47
N SER A 21 -9.72 17.01 -11.87
CA SER A 21 -9.29 17.56 -10.58
C SER A 21 -9.34 16.50 -9.47
N ILE A 22 -10.39 15.68 -9.43
CA ILE A 22 -10.53 14.58 -8.48
C ILE A 22 -9.43 13.54 -8.69
N ILE A 23 -9.16 13.15 -9.94
CA ILE A 23 -8.12 12.18 -10.28
C ILE A 23 -6.74 12.74 -9.91
N CYS A 24 -6.44 13.98 -10.22
CA CYS A 24 -5.16 14.62 -9.89
C CYS A 24 -4.96 14.71 -8.37
N PHE A 25 -5.98 15.15 -7.64
CA PHE A 25 -5.92 15.24 -6.18
C PHE A 25 -5.70 13.88 -5.52
N SER A 26 -6.47 12.87 -5.93
CA SER A 26 -6.31 11.51 -5.40
C SER A 26 -4.94 10.91 -5.75
N GLY A 27 -4.42 11.19 -6.95
CA GLY A 27 -3.07 10.79 -7.35
C GLY A 27 -1.99 11.45 -6.50
N ALA A 28 -2.08 12.75 -6.28
CA ALA A 28 -1.16 13.49 -5.43
C ALA A 28 -1.15 12.94 -3.98
N ALA A 29 -2.33 12.67 -3.41
CA ALA A 29 -2.43 12.07 -2.08
C ALA A 29 -1.72 10.70 -2.01
N LEU A 30 -1.81 9.89 -3.06
CA LEU A 30 -1.15 8.56 -3.11
C LEU A 30 0.37 8.65 -3.22
N VAL A 31 0.92 9.71 -3.81
CA VAL A 31 2.38 9.93 -3.86
C VAL A 31 2.95 10.07 -2.46
N PHE A 32 2.26 10.77 -1.57
CA PHE A 32 2.69 10.98 -0.18
C PHE A 32 2.21 9.90 0.79
N GLU A 33 1.61 8.81 0.30
CA GLU A 33 1.09 7.72 1.16
C GLU A 33 2.18 7.15 2.09
N LYS A 34 3.36 6.91 1.54
CA LYS A 34 4.47 6.32 2.29
C LYS A 34 4.94 7.25 3.41
N GLU A 35 5.19 8.51 3.10
CA GLU A 35 5.69 9.51 4.03
C GLU A 35 4.68 9.78 5.16
N ILE A 36 3.41 9.94 4.81
CA ILE A 36 2.35 10.17 5.78
C ILE A 36 2.16 8.94 6.68
N THR A 37 2.15 7.73 6.10
CA THR A 37 1.97 6.52 6.88
C THR A 37 3.14 6.27 7.83
N GLN A 38 4.37 6.52 7.40
CA GLN A 38 5.56 6.43 8.23
C GLN A 38 5.58 7.48 9.35
N ALA A 39 5.17 8.70 9.04
CA ALA A 39 5.09 9.77 10.04
C ALA A 39 4.02 9.51 11.11
N CYS A 40 2.89 8.92 10.72
CA CYS A 40 1.81 8.58 11.65
C CYS A 40 2.11 7.33 12.51
N ASN A 41 2.98 6.43 12.03
CA ASN A 41 3.28 5.17 12.69
C ASN A 41 4.79 4.90 12.77
N PRO A 42 5.57 5.77 13.41
CA PRO A 42 7.02 5.65 13.41
C PRO A 42 7.50 4.32 14.03
N HIS A 43 6.79 3.79 15.02
CA HIS A 43 7.11 2.52 15.68
C HIS A 43 7.04 1.29 14.76
N LEU A 44 6.25 1.35 13.68
CA LEU A 44 6.16 0.27 12.70
C LEU A 44 7.22 0.35 11.60
N TYR A 45 7.80 1.52 11.39
CA TYR A 45 8.70 1.74 10.26
C TYR A 45 10.13 2.04 10.66
N LYS A 46 10.35 2.54 11.88
CA LYS A 46 11.67 2.85 12.39
C LYS A 46 12.12 1.85 13.43
N VAL A 47 13.38 1.49 13.35
CA VAL A 47 14.06 0.63 14.33
C VAL A 47 15.29 1.35 14.86
N SER A 48 15.63 1.12 16.13
CA SER A 48 16.90 1.58 16.66
C SER A 48 18.02 0.71 16.07
N VAL A 49 19.00 1.38 15.48
CA VAL A 49 20.21 0.70 15.02
C VAL A 49 21.04 0.35 16.27
N PRO A 50 21.38 -0.91 16.50
CA PRO A 50 22.24 -1.28 17.64
C PRO A 50 23.61 -0.60 17.53
N GLU A 51 24.15 -0.12 18.65
CA GLU A 51 25.47 0.46 18.70
C GLU A 51 26.54 -0.60 18.34
N GLY A 52 27.43 -0.24 17.41
CA GLY A 52 28.54 -1.08 16.97
C GLY A 52 28.18 -2.04 15.86
N ASN A 53 28.39 -1.63 14.61
CA ASN A 53 28.40 -2.44 13.37
C ASN A 53 27.52 -3.71 13.37
N ALA A 54 26.31 -3.65 13.95
CA ALA A 54 25.41 -4.77 13.97
C ALA A 54 24.98 -5.09 12.53
N ALA A 55 25.37 -6.27 12.08
CA ALA A 55 24.97 -6.74 10.75
C ALA A 55 23.48 -7.09 10.76
N VAL A 56 22.80 -6.72 9.69
CA VAL A 56 21.43 -7.15 9.43
C VAL A 56 21.39 -8.68 9.38
N LEU A 57 20.42 -9.28 10.03
CA LEU A 57 20.25 -10.73 10.03
C LEU A 57 20.05 -11.26 8.61
N PRO A 58 20.71 -12.38 8.24
CA PRO A 58 20.50 -12.98 6.93
C PRO A 58 19.04 -13.45 6.81
N PRO A 59 18.49 -13.47 5.58
CA PRO A 59 17.08 -13.79 5.33
C PRO A 59 16.63 -15.12 5.95
N SER A 60 17.50 -16.13 5.96
CA SER A 60 17.20 -17.45 6.53
C SER A 60 16.93 -17.40 8.03
N GLN A 61 17.76 -16.68 8.78
CA GLN A 61 17.59 -16.53 10.24
C GLN A 61 16.39 -15.63 10.57
N LEU A 62 16.18 -14.57 9.80
CA LEU A 62 15.03 -13.69 10.00
C LEU A 62 13.72 -14.44 9.76
N ILE A 63 13.65 -15.22 8.70
CA ILE A 63 12.48 -16.06 8.39
C ILE A 63 12.21 -17.09 9.48
N ALA A 64 13.24 -17.72 10.02
CA ALA A 64 13.10 -18.69 11.12
C ALA A 64 12.48 -18.03 12.36
N ARG A 65 12.99 -16.87 12.78
CA ARG A 65 12.47 -16.11 13.92
C ARG A 65 11.03 -15.63 13.72
N ILE A 66 10.71 -15.19 12.49
CA ILE A 66 9.34 -14.76 12.13
C ILE A 66 8.37 -15.95 12.24
N LYS A 67 8.76 -17.12 11.78
CA LYS A 67 7.92 -18.33 11.88
C LYS A 67 7.64 -18.75 13.31
N GLU A 68 8.59 -18.58 14.22
CA GLU A 68 8.40 -18.86 15.66
C GLU A 68 7.39 -17.90 16.30
N GLN A 69 7.33 -16.65 15.83
CA GLN A 69 6.46 -15.60 16.37
C GLN A 69 5.11 -15.50 15.64
N THR A 70 4.94 -16.19 14.52
CA THR A 70 3.77 -16.06 13.66
C THR A 70 3.08 -17.41 13.51
N ALA A 71 1.75 -17.42 13.34
CA ALA A 71 1.00 -18.67 13.18
C ALA A 71 1.44 -19.44 11.93
N ASP A 72 1.55 -20.76 12.05
CA ASP A 72 1.98 -21.69 10.97
C ASP A 72 1.11 -21.63 9.71
N SER A 73 -0.10 -21.08 9.81
CA SER A 73 -1.03 -20.91 8.68
C SER A 73 -0.61 -19.83 7.68
N LEU A 74 0.34 -18.96 8.05
CA LEU A 74 0.77 -17.83 7.24
C LEU A 74 1.91 -18.24 6.31
N LYS A 75 1.64 -18.26 5.00
CA LYS A 75 2.66 -18.54 3.97
C LYS A 75 3.38 -17.26 3.58
N LEU A 76 4.65 -17.17 3.93
CA LEU A 76 5.52 -16.07 3.58
C LEU A 76 5.67 -15.98 2.06
N THR A 77 5.44 -14.80 1.51
CA THR A 77 5.52 -14.52 0.06
C THR A 77 6.74 -13.71 -0.28
N SER A 78 7.03 -12.66 0.48
CA SER A 78 8.18 -11.81 0.24
C SER A 78 8.71 -11.22 1.53
N LEU A 79 10.02 -11.02 1.56
CA LEU A 79 10.76 -10.30 2.60
C LEU A 79 11.48 -9.15 1.90
N GLN A 80 11.22 -7.92 2.34
CA GLN A 80 11.84 -6.71 1.81
C GLN A 80 12.62 -6.01 2.90
N TYR A 81 13.91 -5.85 2.69
CA TYR A 81 14.74 -4.97 3.50
C TYR A 81 14.66 -3.54 2.98
N SER A 82 14.64 -2.58 3.88
CA SER A 82 14.79 -1.18 3.48
C SER A 82 16.25 -0.88 3.12
N GLY A 83 16.44 0.07 2.23
CA GLY A 83 17.78 0.59 1.92
C GLY A 83 18.39 1.47 3.00
N LYS A 84 17.65 1.77 4.08
CA LYS A 84 18.11 2.58 5.20
C LYS A 84 18.28 1.72 6.45
N ALA A 85 19.33 2.00 7.19
CA ALA A 85 19.67 1.24 8.40
C ALA A 85 18.64 1.39 9.53
N ASP A 86 17.97 2.52 9.60
CA ASP A 86 16.97 2.86 10.63
C ASP A 86 15.54 2.43 10.28
N GLU A 87 15.34 1.77 9.14
CA GLU A 87 14.03 1.32 8.71
C GLU A 87 13.82 -0.19 8.95
N ALA A 88 12.61 -0.54 9.38
CA ALA A 88 12.18 -1.92 9.59
C ALA A 88 12.09 -2.70 8.26
N ALA A 89 12.31 -4.00 8.33
CA ALA A 89 12.03 -4.91 7.23
C ALA A 89 10.52 -5.20 7.15
N THR A 90 10.03 -5.42 5.94
CA THR A 90 8.61 -5.70 5.69
C THR A 90 8.44 -7.10 5.16
N VAL A 91 7.55 -7.86 5.77
CA VAL A 91 7.21 -9.23 5.39
C VAL A 91 5.77 -9.31 4.91
N THR A 92 5.58 -9.91 3.76
CA THR A 92 4.25 -10.10 3.15
C THR A 92 3.89 -11.58 3.14
N PHE A 93 2.64 -11.87 3.50
CA PHE A 93 2.10 -13.24 3.52
C PHE A 93 0.98 -13.39 2.49
N LYS A 94 0.88 -14.55 1.89
CA LYS A 94 -0.14 -14.87 0.90
C LYS A 94 -1.56 -14.82 1.48
N ASN A 95 -1.73 -15.27 2.71
CA ASN A 95 -3.03 -15.42 3.37
C ASN A 95 -3.40 -14.23 4.29
N ALA A 96 -2.55 -13.21 4.37
CA ALA A 96 -2.78 -12.03 5.21
C ALA A 96 -3.53 -10.89 4.48
N GLY A 97 -4.02 -11.14 3.27
CA GLY A 97 -4.66 -10.12 2.44
C GLY A 97 -3.68 -9.02 2.03
N ARG A 98 -4.00 -7.77 2.39
CA ARG A 98 -3.14 -6.60 2.11
C ARG A 98 -2.32 -6.14 3.33
N LYS A 99 -2.23 -6.97 4.36
CA LYS A 99 -1.47 -6.67 5.56
C LYS A 99 -0.03 -7.16 5.38
N SER A 100 0.90 -6.39 5.89
CA SER A 100 2.31 -6.74 5.94
C SER A 100 2.79 -6.70 7.38
N LEU A 101 3.79 -7.49 7.70
CA LEU A 101 4.37 -7.53 9.03
C LEU A 101 5.63 -6.68 9.04
N SER A 102 5.74 -5.78 10.01
CA SER A 102 6.96 -5.04 10.26
C SER A 102 7.86 -5.81 11.22
N VAL A 103 9.11 -5.97 10.86
CA VAL A 103 10.08 -6.75 11.62
C VAL A 103 11.38 -5.98 11.75
N ASN A 104 11.98 -6.03 12.92
CA ASN A 104 13.30 -5.47 13.14
C ASN A 104 14.36 -6.35 12.43
N PRO A 105 15.11 -5.80 11.46
CA PRO A 105 16.09 -6.58 10.69
C PRO A 105 17.30 -7.02 11.49
N TYR A 106 17.55 -6.43 12.65
CA TYR A 106 18.68 -6.74 13.52
C TYR A 106 18.35 -7.81 14.58
N THR A 107 17.18 -7.72 15.19
CA THR A 107 16.77 -8.63 16.27
C THR A 107 15.83 -9.73 15.80
N GLY A 108 15.10 -9.51 14.71
CA GLY A 108 14.05 -10.41 14.23
C GLY A 108 12.75 -10.28 15.01
N GLU A 109 12.62 -9.27 15.87
CA GLU A 109 11.38 -9.00 16.61
C GLU A 109 10.31 -8.40 15.70
N VAL A 110 9.07 -8.80 15.93
CA VAL A 110 7.89 -8.31 15.23
C VAL A 110 7.44 -6.99 15.87
N ASN A 111 7.51 -5.90 15.12
CA ASN A 111 7.04 -4.58 15.57
C ASN A 111 5.52 -4.46 15.51
N GLY A 112 4.87 -5.13 14.58
CA GLY A 112 3.43 -5.14 14.40
C GLY A 112 2.97 -5.28 12.96
N TRP A 113 1.66 -5.32 12.79
CA TRP A 113 1.05 -5.41 11.47
C TRP A 113 0.89 -4.02 10.83
N ILE A 114 1.37 -3.89 9.61
CA ILE A 114 1.12 -2.73 8.76
C ILE A 114 -0.19 -2.98 8.02
N GLU A 115 -1.25 -2.30 8.43
CA GLU A 115 -2.53 -2.32 7.73
C GLU A 115 -2.63 -1.10 6.82
N GLY A 116 -3.16 -1.31 5.62
CA GLY A 116 -3.40 -0.21 4.70
C GLY A 116 -4.43 0.77 5.27
N ASN A 117 -4.07 2.04 5.37
CA ASN A 117 -4.97 3.09 5.84
C ASN A 117 -6.21 3.19 4.91
N ALA A 118 -7.40 3.21 5.52
CA ALA A 118 -8.68 3.30 4.81
C ALA A 118 -8.76 4.54 3.89
N PHE A 119 -8.17 5.65 4.32
CA PHE A 119 -8.08 6.88 3.53
C PHE A 119 -7.35 6.63 2.21
N PHE A 120 -6.14 6.07 2.24
CA PHE A 120 -5.37 5.78 1.03
C PHE A 120 -5.99 4.68 0.16
N GLN A 121 -6.68 3.72 0.77
CA GLN A 121 -7.46 2.74 0.02
C GLN A 121 -8.60 3.42 -0.75
N THR A 122 -9.28 4.39 -0.15
CA THR A 122 -10.32 5.19 -0.80
C THR A 122 -9.73 6.07 -1.90
N MET A 123 -8.61 6.75 -1.64
CA MET A 123 -7.91 7.54 -2.67
C MET A 123 -7.49 6.67 -3.86
N ARG A 124 -7.04 5.45 -3.62
CA ARG A 124 -6.67 4.49 -4.67
C ARG A 124 -7.87 4.03 -5.49
N LYS A 125 -9.02 3.79 -4.84
CA LYS A 125 -10.28 3.48 -5.54
C LYS A 125 -10.77 4.67 -6.35
N LEU A 126 -10.69 5.86 -5.79
CA LEU A 126 -11.09 7.10 -6.43
C LEU A 126 -10.22 7.39 -7.67
N HIS A 127 -8.91 7.30 -7.53
CA HIS A 127 -7.95 7.55 -8.61
C HIS A 127 -8.08 6.55 -9.76
N ARG A 128 -8.28 5.29 -9.44
CA ARG A 128 -8.29 4.20 -10.43
C ARG A 128 -9.66 3.96 -11.06
N TRP A 129 -10.73 4.13 -10.30
CA TRP A 129 -12.06 3.67 -10.66
C TRP A 129 -13.16 4.71 -10.48
N LEU A 130 -12.84 5.94 -10.06
CA LEU A 130 -13.84 6.95 -9.66
C LEU A 130 -14.91 6.39 -8.72
N LEU A 131 -14.48 5.58 -7.73
CA LEU A 131 -15.33 4.83 -6.79
C LEU A 131 -16.16 3.70 -7.42
N ASN A 132 -16.07 3.47 -8.72
CA ASN A 132 -16.72 2.32 -9.33
C ASN A 132 -15.90 1.05 -9.01
N PRO A 133 -16.49 0.01 -8.37
CA PRO A 133 -15.74 -1.20 -8.06
C PRO A 133 -15.28 -1.87 -9.36
N PRO A 134 -14.04 -2.41 -9.40
CA PRO A 134 -13.59 -3.19 -10.55
C PRO A 134 -14.53 -4.39 -10.73
N PRO A 135 -14.78 -4.82 -11.98
CA PRO A 135 -15.56 -6.02 -12.23
C PRO A 135 -14.94 -7.17 -11.43
N GLN A 136 -15.74 -7.78 -10.57
CA GLN A 136 -15.29 -8.91 -9.77
C GLN A 136 -14.87 -10.03 -10.74
N LYS A 137 -13.60 -10.44 -10.65
CA LYS A 137 -13.14 -11.68 -11.28
C LYS A 137 -13.89 -12.83 -10.60
N GLY A 138 -15.00 -13.27 -11.20
CA GLY A 138 -15.83 -14.32 -10.63
C GLY A 138 -17.32 -14.18 -10.88
N ALA A 139 -17.80 -13.09 -11.43
CA ALA A 139 -19.10 -13.09 -12.10
C ALA A 139 -18.91 -13.89 -13.39
N SER A 140 -18.88 -15.23 -13.26
CA SER A 140 -18.98 -16.10 -14.41
C SER A 140 -20.28 -15.72 -15.12
N SER A 141 -20.15 -15.46 -16.38
CA SER A 141 -21.27 -15.33 -17.31
C SER A 141 -22.26 -16.47 -17.09
N VAL A 142 -23.27 -16.25 -16.29
CA VAL A 142 -24.52 -16.98 -16.40
C VAL A 142 -25.14 -16.51 -17.72
N GLY A 143 -24.95 -17.25 -18.77
CA GLY A 143 -25.45 -16.93 -20.09
C GLY A 143 -24.70 -17.65 -21.19
N LYS A 144 -24.56 -18.96 -21.08
CA LYS A 144 -24.44 -19.84 -22.22
C LYS A 144 -25.66 -20.75 -22.23
N ILE A 145 -26.64 -20.32 -22.96
CA ILE A 145 -27.56 -21.19 -23.65
C ILE A 145 -27.27 -21.07 -25.12
#